data_60277f400abc7eccc6a64745cd8b6ea8
#
_entry.id   60277f400abc7eccc6a64745cd8b6ea8
#
_cell.length_a   1.000
_cell.length_b   1.000
_cell.length_c   1.000
_cell.angle_alpha   90.00
_cell.angle_beta   90.00
_cell.angle_gamma   90.00
#
_symmetry.space_group_name_H-M   'P 1'
#
loop_
_entity.id
_entity.type
_entity.pdbx_description
1 polymer ?
#
loop_
_entity_poly.entity_id
_entity_poly.type
_entity_poly.pdbx_seq_one_letter_code
_entity_poly.pdbx_strand_id
1 'polypeptide(L)'
;MEYSPDGRFEDGQSLMAINRDYPAVDYTTRDRGKTVEITTRSMVIKYTKSQGPLGDGNLLITSPKRKGVKPFAWRPGQKDTLNLKGTYRTLDGYDGNMHGDQPMPIEDGLLSRSGWTFIDDSQNYLFDHSDWQWVSHRREEGKAQDWYFMAYGHDYRKALRDFTVVSGKMALPPRYAFGYWWSRYWCYTDNE
;
A
#
# COMPACT_ATOMS: atom_id res chain seq x y z
N MET A 1 9.56 3.13 -4.32
CA MET A 1 9.97 4.47 -4.84
C MET A 1 10.10 5.37 -3.63
N GLU A 2 11.28 5.94 -3.47
CA GLU A 2 11.58 6.72 -2.29
C GLU A 2 12.10 8.10 -2.68
N TYR A 3 11.83 9.06 -1.82
CA TYR A 3 12.44 10.39 -1.85
C TYR A 3 12.86 10.76 -0.44
N SER A 4 14.06 11.31 -0.30
CA SER A 4 14.55 11.89 0.94
C SER A 4 15.18 13.24 0.65
N PRO A 5 14.86 14.31 1.41
CA PRO A 5 15.40 15.64 1.18
C PRO A 5 16.93 15.71 1.40
N ASP A 6 17.48 14.84 2.23
CA ASP A 6 18.92 14.77 2.52
C ASP A 6 19.64 13.59 1.84
N GLY A 7 18.91 12.83 0.99
CA GLY A 7 19.44 11.68 0.27
C GLY A 7 19.70 10.43 1.11
N ARG A 8 19.25 10.40 2.36
CA ARG A 8 19.37 9.23 3.24
C ARG A 8 18.02 8.52 3.31
N PHE A 9 17.97 7.27 2.85
CA PHE A 9 16.78 6.45 2.88
C PHE A 9 16.68 5.66 4.19
N GLU A 10 15.47 5.39 4.62
CA GLU A 10 15.17 4.60 5.81
C GLU A 10 14.59 3.26 5.39
N ASP A 11 15.47 2.27 5.21
CA ASP A 11 15.10 0.92 4.77
C ASP A 11 14.64 0.00 5.92
N GLY A 12 14.26 0.58 7.05
CA GLY A 12 13.70 -0.15 8.19
C GLY A 12 12.35 -0.79 7.86
N GLN A 13 12.03 -1.88 8.57
CA GLN A 13 10.72 -2.51 8.49
C GLN A 13 9.64 -1.57 9.00
N SER A 14 8.55 -1.40 8.26
CA SER A 14 7.39 -0.64 8.69
C SER A 14 6.22 -1.56 9.06
N LEU A 15 5.15 -0.98 9.61
CA LEU A 15 3.90 -1.72 9.88
C LEU A 15 3.26 -2.31 8.62
N MET A 16 3.55 -1.77 7.43
CA MET A 16 3.06 -2.29 6.15
C MET A 16 4.12 -3.10 5.40
N ALA A 17 5.36 -2.62 5.35
CA ALA A 17 6.45 -3.25 4.64
C ALA A 17 7.41 -3.96 5.60
N ILE A 18 7.06 -5.18 5.98
CA ILE A 18 7.88 -6.02 6.87
C ILE A 18 9.13 -6.53 6.15
N ASN A 19 9.01 -6.85 4.87
CA ASN A 19 10.13 -7.27 4.05
C ASN A 19 10.60 -6.10 3.19
N ARG A 20 11.90 -5.82 3.23
CA ARG A 20 12.54 -4.75 2.43
C ARG A 20 13.52 -5.32 1.40
N ASP A 21 13.82 -6.61 1.47
CA ASP A 21 14.64 -7.32 0.49
C ASP A 21 13.75 -8.08 -0.50
N TYR A 22 13.78 -7.65 -1.76
CA TYR A 22 12.91 -8.16 -2.81
C TYR A 22 13.73 -8.92 -3.86
N PRO A 23 13.14 -9.96 -4.47
CA PRO A 23 13.77 -10.61 -5.60
C PRO A 23 14.07 -9.62 -6.73
N ALA A 24 15.27 -9.70 -7.28
CA ALA A 24 15.64 -8.90 -8.44
C ALA A 24 14.69 -9.16 -9.61
N VAL A 25 14.32 -8.09 -10.31
CA VAL A 25 13.50 -8.16 -11.52
C VAL A 25 14.26 -7.59 -12.71
N ASP A 26 14.00 -8.16 -13.88
CA ASP A 26 14.57 -7.61 -15.13
C ASP A 26 13.98 -6.22 -15.41
N TYR A 27 14.86 -5.28 -15.65
CA TYR A 27 14.48 -3.94 -16.06
C TYR A 27 15.49 -3.33 -17.05
N THR A 28 15.04 -2.34 -17.79
CA THR A 28 15.91 -1.51 -18.61
C THR A 28 15.78 -0.05 -18.20
N THR A 29 16.88 0.68 -18.25
CA THR A 29 16.90 2.12 -17.92
C THR A 29 17.33 2.91 -19.14
N ARG A 30 16.67 4.03 -19.40
CA ARG A 30 17.04 5.03 -20.40
C ARG A 30 17.15 6.40 -19.74
N ASP A 31 18.34 6.93 -19.67
CA ASP A 31 18.59 8.30 -19.23
C ASP A 31 18.64 9.23 -20.44
N ARG A 32 17.79 10.25 -20.46
CA ARG A 32 17.71 11.27 -21.52
C ARG A 32 18.07 12.66 -21.00
N GLY A 33 18.98 12.73 -20.06
CA GLY A 33 19.40 13.98 -19.40
C GLY A 33 18.37 14.47 -18.38
N LYS A 34 17.28 15.10 -18.81
CA LYS A 34 16.23 15.62 -17.91
C LYS A 34 15.27 14.54 -17.43
N THR A 35 15.19 13.38 -18.09
CA THR A 35 14.24 12.33 -17.76
C THR A 35 14.93 10.98 -17.68
N VAL A 36 14.50 10.17 -16.72
CA VAL A 36 14.86 8.75 -16.60
C VAL A 36 13.62 7.92 -16.85
N GLU A 37 13.76 6.89 -17.67
CA GLU A 37 12.71 5.93 -17.94
C GLU A 37 13.18 4.54 -17.53
N ILE A 38 12.44 3.89 -16.64
CA ILE A 38 12.69 2.53 -16.17
C ILE A 38 11.55 1.66 -16.70
N THR A 39 11.88 0.64 -17.45
CA THR A 39 10.91 -0.30 -18.02
C THR A 39 11.09 -1.66 -17.42
N THR A 40 10.01 -2.20 -16.86
CA THR A 40 9.91 -3.59 -16.39
C THR A 40 8.93 -4.37 -17.27
N ARG A 41 8.70 -5.63 -16.91
CA ARG A 41 7.68 -6.45 -17.57
C ARG A 41 6.26 -5.85 -17.42
N SER A 42 5.96 -5.20 -16.31
CA SER A 42 4.59 -4.80 -15.92
C SER A 42 4.32 -3.32 -16.00
N MET A 43 5.36 -2.47 -15.99
CA MET A 43 5.19 -1.02 -15.98
C MET A 43 6.37 -0.29 -16.64
N VAL A 44 6.11 0.93 -17.02
CA VAL A 44 7.10 1.91 -17.44
C VAL A 44 7.01 3.11 -16.50
N ILE A 45 8.09 3.38 -15.79
CA ILE A 45 8.21 4.50 -14.85
C ILE A 45 9.00 5.60 -15.57
N LYS A 46 8.42 6.77 -15.70
CA LYS A 46 9.06 7.95 -16.25
C LYS A 46 9.19 9.01 -15.17
N TYR A 47 10.43 9.35 -14.83
CA TYR A 47 10.74 10.38 -13.87
C TYR A 47 11.43 11.56 -14.54
N THR A 48 10.91 12.77 -14.31
CA THR A 48 11.58 14.01 -14.70
C THR A 48 12.40 14.47 -13.51
N LYS A 49 13.72 14.50 -13.69
CA LYS A 49 14.67 14.87 -12.63
C LYS A 49 14.31 16.24 -12.06
N SER A 50 14.08 16.28 -10.77
CA SER A 50 13.76 17.48 -10.00
C SER A 50 14.53 17.45 -8.67
N GLN A 51 14.63 18.58 -8.01
CA GLN A 51 15.23 18.66 -6.67
C GLN A 51 14.21 18.51 -5.54
N GLY A 52 12.96 18.19 -5.88
CA GLY A 52 11.87 18.07 -4.93
C GLY A 52 11.28 16.67 -4.86
N PRO A 53 10.27 16.49 -4.02
CA PRO A 53 9.60 15.21 -3.83
C PRO A 53 8.94 14.69 -5.12
N LEU A 54 8.63 13.41 -5.12
CA LEU A 54 7.85 12.79 -6.20
C LEU A 54 6.44 13.38 -6.22
N GLY A 55 5.96 13.75 -7.40
CA GLY A 55 4.66 14.39 -7.58
C GLY A 55 4.12 14.22 -8.99
N ASP A 56 2.93 14.76 -9.24
CA ASP A 56 2.23 14.69 -10.54
C ASP A 56 3.00 15.35 -11.68
N GLY A 57 3.79 16.37 -11.36
CA GLY A 57 4.62 17.09 -12.33
C GLY A 57 5.87 16.34 -12.78
N ASN A 58 6.36 15.38 -12.00
CA ASN A 58 7.65 14.74 -12.26
C ASN A 58 7.61 13.21 -12.36
N LEU A 59 6.52 12.55 -11.95
CA LEU A 59 6.38 11.10 -11.98
C LEU A 59 5.18 10.67 -12.79
N LEU A 60 5.40 9.74 -13.73
CA LEU A 60 4.36 9.08 -14.51
C LEU A 60 4.65 7.58 -14.57
N ILE A 61 3.68 6.75 -14.22
CA ILE A 61 3.76 5.30 -14.36
C ILE A 61 2.69 4.84 -15.36
N THR A 62 3.11 4.07 -16.36
CA THR A 62 2.22 3.56 -17.40
C THR A 62 2.38 2.06 -17.61
N SER A 63 1.38 1.44 -18.20
CA SER A 63 1.52 0.09 -18.74
C SER A 63 2.50 0.07 -19.91
N PRO A 64 3.27 -1.00 -20.10
CA PRO A 64 4.06 -1.18 -21.31
C PRO A 64 3.12 -1.37 -22.52
N LYS A 65 3.48 -0.79 -23.66
CA LYS A 65 2.75 -0.95 -24.93
C LYS A 65 2.97 -2.36 -25.49
N ARG A 66 2.20 -3.32 -25.02
CA ARG A 66 2.34 -4.74 -25.39
C ARG A 66 0.97 -5.41 -25.45
N LYS A 67 0.79 -6.31 -26.43
CA LYS A 67 -0.45 -7.10 -26.58
C LYS A 67 -0.75 -7.87 -25.28
N GLY A 68 -1.98 -7.85 -24.83
CA GLY A 68 -2.46 -8.54 -23.62
C GLY A 68 -2.20 -7.81 -22.31
N VAL A 69 -1.58 -6.62 -22.34
CA VAL A 69 -1.44 -5.77 -21.17
C VAL A 69 -2.53 -4.71 -21.19
N LYS A 70 -3.31 -4.62 -20.09
CA LYS A 70 -4.34 -3.59 -19.95
C LYS A 70 -3.66 -2.21 -19.84
N PRO A 71 -4.03 -1.25 -20.70
CA PRO A 71 -3.49 0.10 -20.63
C PRO A 71 -3.87 0.79 -19.32
N PHE A 72 -2.91 1.43 -18.70
CA PHE A 72 -3.13 2.40 -17.62
C PHE A 72 -2.09 3.51 -17.70
N ALA A 73 -2.42 4.64 -17.11
CA ALA A 73 -1.50 5.73 -16.81
C ALA A 73 -1.85 6.26 -15.42
N TRP A 74 -0.86 6.40 -14.58
CA TRP A 74 -1.02 6.89 -13.22
C TRP A 74 -0.02 8.01 -12.91
N ARG A 75 -0.50 9.01 -12.20
CA ARG A 75 0.32 10.07 -11.61
C ARG A 75 0.02 10.19 -10.12
N PRO A 76 0.97 10.64 -9.29
CA PRO A 76 0.71 10.95 -7.90
C PRO A 76 -0.53 11.84 -7.72
N GLY A 77 -1.34 11.53 -6.71
CA GLY A 77 -2.60 12.22 -6.44
C GLY A 77 -3.81 11.72 -7.24
N GLN A 78 -3.63 10.85 -8.23
CA GLN A 78 -4.74 10.30 -8.99
C GLN A 78 -5.56 9.34 -8.12
N LYS A 79 -6.87 9.60 -8.01
CA LYS A 79 -7.82 8.72 -7.31
C LYS A 79 -8.14 7.49 -8.16
N ASP A 80 -8.23 6.34 -7.49
CA ASP A 80 -8.66 5.09 -8.11
C ASP A 80 -10.20 4.96 -8.01
N THR A 81 -10.89 5.25 -9.09
CA THR A 81 -12.36 5.18 -9.16
C THR A 81 -12.90 3.76 -9.41
N LEU A 82 -12.04 2.80 -9.70
CA LEU A 82 -12.40 1.41 -10.00
C LEU A 82 -11.90 0.43 -8.94
N ASN A 83 -11.52 0.95 -7.77
CA ASN A 83 -11.09 0.13 -6.64
C ASN A 83 -12.21 -0.80 -6.19
N LEU A 84 -11.87 -2.06 -5.90
CA LEU A 84 -12.83 -3.08 -5.46
C LEU A 84 -13.24 -2.92 -4.01
N LYS A 85 -12.64 -1.93 -3.35
CA LYS A 85 -12.82 -1.62 -1.94
C LYS A 85 -12.25 -2.68 -1.01
N GLY A 86 -12.02 -2.27 0.20
CA GLY A 86 -11.54 -3.11 1.29
C GLY A 86 -12.66 -3.42 2.27
N THR A 87 -12.35 -3.24 3.53
CA THR A 87 -13.30 -3.43 4.64
C THR A 87 -13.19 -2.25 5.60
N TYR A 88 -14.01 -2.22 6.61
CA TYR A 88 -13.86 -1.29 7.72
C TYR A 88 -12.67 -1.66 8.58
N ARG A 89 -11.97 -0.67 9.11
CA ARG A 89 -10.87 -0.90 10.06
C ARG A 89 -11.41 -1.32 11.42
N THR A 90 -12.55 -0.78 11.81
CA THR A 90 -13.21 -1.04 13.09
C THR A 90 -14.72 -0.96 12.94
N LEU A 91 -15.43 -1.64 13.81
CA LEU A 91 -16.87 -1.49 13.99
C LEU A 91 -17.21 -0.60 15.19
N ASP A 92 -16.23 0.03 15.81
CA ASP A 92 -16.43 0.94 16.93
C ASP A 92 -17.32 2.10 16.51
N GLY A 93 -18.34 2.38 17.33
CA GLY A 93 -19.34 3.38 17.03
C GLY A 93 -20.35 3.01 15.94
N TYR A 94 -20.32 1.76 15.44
CA TYR A 94 -21.31 1.26 14.50
C TYR A 94 -22.32 0.35 15.20
N ASP A 95 -23.55 0.78 15.32
CA ASP A 95 -24.62 0.01 15.97
C ASP A 95 -25.73 -0.43 15.00
N GLY A 96 -25.56 -0.21 13.71
CA GLY A 96 -26.53 -0.54 12.67
C GLY A 96 -27.72 0.41 12.59
N ASN A 97 -27.97 1.21 13.62
CA ASN A 97 -29.07 2.17 13.70
C ASN A 97 -28.60 3.61 13.50
N MET A 98 -27.36 3.91 13.83
CA MET A 98 -26.81 5.27 13.82
C MET A 98 -26.62 5.86 12.43
N HIS A 99 -26.52 5.03 11.40
CA HIS A 99 -26.24 5.50 10.05
C HIS A 99 -27.47 5.56 9.16
N GLY A 100 -28.60 5.03 9.59
CA GLY A 100 -29.84 5.00 8.79
C GLY A 100 -29.57 4.47 7.39
N ASP A 101 -30.12 5.12 6.36
CA ASP A 101 -29.91 4.76 4.96
C ASP A 101 -28.60 5.30 4.36
N GLN A 102 -27.73 5.90 5.16
CA GLN A 102 -26.46 6.43 4.66
C GLN A 102 -25.45 5.27 4.46
N PRO A 103 -24.91 5.11 3.24
CA PRO A 103 -23.89 4.10 3.01
C PRO A 103 -22.64 4.42 3.82
N MET A 104 -22.15 3.46 4.56
CA MET A 104 -20.85 3.61 5.24
C MET A 104 -19.71 3.69 4.23
N PRO A 105 -18.78 4.64 4.38
CA PRO A 105 -17.64 4.76 3.49
C PRO A 105 -16.68 3.58 3.71
N ILE A 106 -16.56 2.69 2.74
CA ILE A 106 -15.57 1.62 2.73
C ILE A 106 -14.28 2.17 2.13
N GLU A 107 -13.16 1.94 2.81
CA GLU A 107 -11.85 2.37 2.32
C GLU A 107 -11.43 1.60 1.08
N ASP A 108 -10.49 2.17 0.32
CA ASP A 108 -9.91 1.51 -0.82
C ASP A 108 -9.10 0.29 -0.37
N GLY A 109 -9.32 -0.82 -1.06
CA GLY A 109 -8.60 -2.06 -0.84
C GLY A 109 -7.39 -2.20 -1.77
N LEU A 110 -6.68 -3.33 -1.63
CA LEU A 110 -5.51 -3.64 -2.44
C LEU A 110 -5.84 -3.87 -3.92
N LEU A 111 -7.05 -4.30 -4.24
CA LEU A 111 -7.42 -4.72 -5.59
C LEU A 111 -8.27 -3.67 -6.30
N SER A 112 -7.96 -3.45 -7.58
CA SER A 112 -8.67 -2.52 -8.43
C SER A 112 -8.85 -3.04 -9.84
N ARG A 113 -9.99 -2.71 -10.44
CA ARG A 113 -10.22 -2.91 -11.88
C ARG A 113 -9.38 -1.97 -12.75
N SER A 114 -8.77 -0.94 -12.15
CA SER A 114 -7.76 -0.11 -12.82
C SER A 114 -6.49 -0.89 -13.16
N GLY A 115 -6.24 -2.02 -12.47
CA GLY A 115 -5.11 -2.91 -12.71
C GLY A 115 -3.81 -2.48 -12.05
N TRP A 116 -3.91 -1.53 -11.13
CA TRP A 116 -2.80 -1.02 -10.32
C TRP A 116 -3.26 -0.67 -8.91
N THR A 117 -2.31 -0.59 -8.00
CA THR A 117 -2.49 -0.10 -6.64
C THR A 117 -1.30 0.75 -6.25
N PHE A 118 -1.59 1.84 -5.57
CA PHE A 118 -0.62 2.72 -4.95
C PHE A 118 -0.77 2.65 -3.43
N ILE A 119 0.34 2.51 -2.73
CA ILE A 119 0.40 2.49 -1.27
C ILE A 119 1.45 3.51 -0.85
N ASP A 120 1.04 4.44 -0.01
CA ASP A 120 1.92 5.42 0.62
C ASP A 120 2.27 4.94 2.03
N ASP A 121 3.51 4.54 2.23
CA ASP A 121 4.04 4.06 3.50
C ASP A 121 4.79 5.16 4.27
N SER A 122 4.84 6.38 3.72
CA SER A 122 5.67 7.48 4.23
C SER A 122 5.36 7.89 5.67
N GLN A 123 4.12 7.70 6.10
CA GLN A 123 3.65 8.07 7.45
C GLN A 123 3.60 6.90 8.43
N ASN A 124 3.86 5.67 7.96
CA ASN A 124 3.86 4.51 8.82
C ASN A 124 5.09 4.51 9.74
N TYR A 125 4.88 4.02 10.96
CA TYR A 125 5.95 3.79 11.91
C TYR A 125 6.89 2.69 11.44
N LEU A 126 8.14 2.78 11.85
CA LEU A 126 9.14 1.73 11.69
C LEU A 126 9.22 0.89 12.97
N PHE A 127 9.51 -0.39 12.81
CA PHE A 127 9.91 -1.20 13.97
C PHE A 127 11.32 -0.79 14.41
N ASP A 128 11.50 -0.64 15.71
CA ASP A 128 12.84 -0.52 16.27
C ASP A 128 13.52 -1.90 16.32
N HIS A 129 14.83 -1.92 16.53
CA HIS A 129 15.61 -3.16 16.62
C HIS A 129 15.94 -3.54 18.08
N SER A 130 15.10 -3.12 19.02
CA SER A 130 15.25 -3.47 20.44
C SER A 130 14.87 -4.94 20.69
N ASP A 131 15.30 -5.51 21.81
CA ASP A 131 14.96 -6.89 22.22
C ASP A 131 13.45 -7.09 22.37
N TRP A 132 12.74 -6.02 22.69
CA TRP A 132 11.28 -5.95 22.67
C TRP A 132 10.86 -4.98 21.56
N GLN A 133 10.66 -5.50 20.37
CA GLN A 133 10.33 -4.68 19.21
C GLN A 133 9.13 -3.77 19.47
N TRP A 134 9.37 -2.49 19.32
CA TRP A 134 8.37 -1.44 19.39
C TRP A 134 8.41 -0.60 18.11
N VAL A 135 7.61 0.44 18.05
CA VAL A 135 7.53 1.30 16.88
C VAL A 135 8.17 2.67 17.16
N SER A 136 8.81 3.21 16.16
CA SER A 136 9.43 4.54 16.18
C SER A 136 8.97 5.38 14.99
N HIS A 137 9.00 6.68 15.15
CA HIS A 137 8.75 7.60 14.03
C HIS A 137 9.87 7.54 13.01
N ARG A 138 9.55 7.84 11.77
CA ARG A 138 10.56 8.05 10.72
C ARG A 138 11.33 9.34 11.00
N ARG A 139 12.62 9.35 10.65
CA ARG A 139 13.52 10.48 10.89
C ARG A 139 13.05 11.79 10.20
N GLU A 140 12.61 11.71 8.95
CA GLU A 140 12.14 12.82 8.13
C GLU A 140 10.62 12.79 7.97
N GLU A 141 9.92 12.69 9.11
CA GLU A 141 8.45 12.60 9.13
C GLU A 141 7.83 13.78 8.37
N GLY A 142 6.95 13.45 7.42
CA GLY A 142 6.27 14.42 6.57
C GLY A 142 7.10 15.04 5.45
N LYS A 143 8.41 14.72 5.33
CA LYS A 143 9.27 15.25 4.28
C LYS A 143 9.80 14.17 3.34
N ALA A 144 10.02 12.96 3.84
CA ALA A 144 10.43 11.82 3.03
C ALA A 144 9.20 11.13 2.42
N GLN A 145 9.42 10.39 1.33
CA GLN A 145 8.40 9.56 0.70
C GLN A 145 8.91 8.14 0.58
N ASP A 146 8.02 7.19 0.91
CA ASP A 146 8.24 5.74 0.74
C ASP A 146 6.99 5.14 0.13
N TRP A 147 7.02 4.90 -1.19
CA TRP A 147 5.86 4.58 -2.01
C TRP A 147 5.99 3.24 -2.69
N TYR A 148 4.94 2.46 -2.62
CA TYR A 148 4.80 1.20 -3.32
C TYR A 148 3.77 1.33 -4.45
N PHE A 149 4.13 0.87 -5.64
CA PHE A 149 3.25 0.83 -6.78
C PHE A 149 3.23 -0.57 -7.38
N MET A 150 2.05 -1.15 -7.46
CA MET A 150 1.84 -2.49 -7.97
C MET A 150 1.05 -2.43 -9.28
N ALA A 151 1.61 -2.98 -10.35
CA ALA A 151 0.95 -3.09 -11.66
C ALA A 151 0.66 -4.56 -11.97
N TYR A 152 -0.58 -4.97 -11.86
CA TYR A 152 -0.98 -6.37 -11.98
C TYR A 152 -2.06 -6.62 -13.06
N GLY A 153 -2.62 -5.55 -13.68
CA GLY A 153 -3.70 -5.70 -14.65
C GLY A 153 -4.92 -6.36 -14.01
N HIS A 154 -5.29 -7.55 -14.48
CA HIS A 154 -6.39 -8.32 -13.91
C HIS A 154 -5.93 -9.60 -13.17
N ASP A 155 -4.64 -9.77 -12.97
CA ASP A 155 -4.12 -10.88 -12.18
C ASP A 155 -4.15 -10.56 -10.68
N TYR A 156 -5.36 -10.57 -10.12
CA TYR A 156 -5.60 -10.26 -8.71
C TYR A 156 -4.91 -11.25 -7.75
N ARG A 157 -4.79 -12.53 -8.16
CA ARG A 157 -4.07 -13.51 -7.33
C ARG A 157 -2.58 -13.20 -7.26
N LYS A 158 -2.02 -12.72 -8.38
CA LYS A 158 -0.63 -12.26 -8.41
C LYS A 158 -0.47 -11.02 -7.52
N ALA A 159 -1.38 -10.06 -7.58
CA ALA A 159 -1.34 -8.87 -6.74
C ALA A 159 -1.30 -9.22 -5.25
N LEU A 160 -2.19 -10.11 -4.79
CA LEU A 160 -2.20 -10.59 -3.41
C LEU A 160 -0.89 -11.28 -3.03
N ARG A 161 -0.38 -12.15 -3.88
CA ARG A 161 0.89 -12.86 -3.66
C ARG A 161 2.07 -11.90 -3.61
N ASP A 162 2.16 -10.93 -4.52
CA ASP A 162 3.21 -9.93 -4.55
C ASP A 162 3.13 -9.02 -3.31
N PHE A 163 1.93 -8.67 -2.87
CA PHE A 163 1.74 -7.89 -1.66
C PHE A 163 2.24 -8.64 -0.41
N THR A 164 1.99 -9.96 -0.31
CA THR A 164 2.51 -10.74 0.82
C THR A 164 4.04 -10.86 0.83
N VAL A 165 4.71 -10.60 -0.28
CA VAL A 165 6.18 -10.46 -0.29
C VAL A 165 6.61 -9.20 0.45
N VAL A 166 5.84 -8.12 0.34
CA VAL A 166 6.10 -6.84 1.03
C VAL A 166 5.64 -6.89 2.49
N SER A 167 4.37 -7.23 2.70
CA SER A 167 3.71 -7.15 4.02
C SER A 167 3.91 -8.37 4.92
N GLY A 168 4.62 -9.38 4.44
CA GLY A 168 4.66 -10.68 5.12
C GLY A 168 3.40 -11.51 4.88
N LYS A 169 3.48 -12.78 5.27
CA LYS A 169 2.36 -13.70 5.15
C LYS A 169 1.31 -13.40 6.22
N MET A 170 0.05 -13.45 5.83
CA MET A 170 -1.06 -13.37 6.78
C MET A 170 -0.97 -14.53 7.78
N ALA A 171 -0.97 -14.20 9.06
CA ALA A 171 -1.04 -15.21 10.11
C ALA A 171 -2.40 -15.92 10.07
N LEU A 172 -2.39 -17.24 10.13
CA LEU A 172 -3.63 -18.00 10.28
C LEU A 172 -4.04 -17.98 11.76
N PRO A 173 -5.11 -17.29 12.13
CA PRO A 173 -5.56 -17.26 13.50
C PRO A 173 -6.07 -18.63 13.94
N PRO A 174 -6.11 -18.90 15.26
CA PRO A 174 -6.68 -20.14 15.79
C PRO A 174 -8.13 -20.34 15.34
N ARG A 175 -8.53 -21.60 15.18
CA ARG A 175 -9.87 -21.92 14.66
C ARG A 175 -11.02 -21.28 15.46
N TYR A 176 -10.87 -21.13 16.76
CA TYR A 176 -11.89 -20.49 17.61
C TYR A 176 -12.09 -19.01 17.28
N ALA A 177 -11.11 -18.34 16.69
CA ALA A 177 -11.24 -16.93 16.26
C ALA A 177 -12.30 -16.74 15.16
N PHE A 178 -12.62 -17.79 14.42
CA PHE A 178 -13.67 -17.79 13.40
C PHE A 178 -15.02 -18.28 13.94
N GLY A 179 -15.12 -18.56 15.24
CA GLY A 179 -16.34 -18.99 15.90
C GLY A 179 -17.23 -17.82 16.29
N TYR A 180 -18.25 -18.15 17.05
CA TYR A 180 -19.17 -17.16 17.59
C TYR A 180 -18.53 -16.42 18.76
N TRP A 181 -18.54 -15.09 18.71
CA TRP A 181 -18.07 -14.21 19.78
C TRP A 181 -19.27 -13.63 20.50
N TRP A 182 -19.50 -14.09 21.72
CA TRP A 182 -20.49 -13.48 22.59
C TRP A 182 -19.90 -12.21 23.18
N SER A 183 -20.58 -11.09 22.98
CA SER A 183 -20.22 -9.81 23.57
C SER A 183 -21.42 -9.24 24.30
N ARG A 184 -21.19 -8.68 25.47
CA ARG A 184 -22.20 -8.03 26.30
C ARG A 184 -21.72 -6.66 26.71
N TYR A 185 -22.62 -5.70 26.63
CA TYR A 185 -22.31 -4.29 26.90
C TYR A 185 -22.28 -3.93 28.39
N TRP A 186 -22.93 -4.70 29.26
CA TRP A 186 -23.00 -4.46 30.71
C TRP A 186 -22.48 -5.66 31.52
N CYS A 187 -22.14 -5.38 32.78
CA CYS A 187 -21.62 -6.42 33.66
C CYS A 187 -22.61 -7.57 33.86
N TYR A 188 -22.08 -8.77 34.04
CA TYR A 188 -22.87 -9.93 34.46
C TYR A 188 -23.22 -9.79 35.94
N THR A 189 -24.35 -10.31 36.32
CA THR A 189 -24.74 -10.52 37.71
C THR A 189 -24.37 -11.92 38.14
N ASP A 190 -24.31 -12.19 39.46
CA ASP A 190 -23.93 -13.50 40.00
C ASP A 190 -24.86 -14.64 39.56
N ASN A 191 -26.07 -14.31 39.05
CA ASN A 191 -27.09 -15.29 38.61
C ASN A 191 -27.09 -15.50 37.07
N GLU A 192 -26.21 -14.88 36.34
CA GLU A 192 -26.10 -14.98 34.88
C GLU A 192 -24.84 -15.73 34.45
#